data_e71eb1bcbe1e10469cfe27b3d01ecb58
#
_entry.id   e71eb1bcbe1e10469cfe27b3d01ecb58
#
_cell.length_a   1.000
_cell.length_b   1.000
_cell.length_c   1.000
_cell.angle_alpha   90.00
_cell.angle_beta   90.00
_cell.angle_gamma   90.00
#
_symmetry.space_group_name_H-M   'P 1'
#
loop_
_entity.id
_entity.type
_entity.pdbx_description
1 polymer ?
#
loop_
_entity_poly.entity_id
_entity_poly.type
_entity_poly.pdbx_seq_one_letter_code
_entity_poly.pdbx_strand_id
1 'polypeptide(L)'
;MSTVCDVAVEQLRCVAAGRVTLELPRLTIRRGERVAIVGPNGAGKSTLLRCLSGFAAPAAGRVEVLGQALDAGDRGRHELRRLRMAVGQVLQGVHLVQRLSAIENVLIGALGRITGRSAWRGWTRLYCAADVAQAHSALDAVGLADRAHTRTDRLSGGERQKIAIARLLMQRPRLILADEPTASLDPAAAREICELLVRAAAGATLITVVHNPSLLPLLCERVIGLRNARVWFDRSVADVDAQTLEALYRPAGETAPWGAPASPVTLCAIQHEVS
;
A
#
# COMPACT_ATOMS: atom_id res chain seq x y z
N MET A 1 4.84 -23.73 13.11
CA MET A 1 4.36 -23.28 11.79
C MET A 1 5.14 -22.02 11.43
N SER A 2 6.00 -22.07 10.41
CA SER A 2 6.75 -20.89 9.98
C SER A 2 5.78 -19.83 9.49
N THR A 3 5.76 -18.69 10.15
CA THR A 3 4.91 -17.53 9.76
C THR A 3 5.45 -16.95 8.46
N VAL A 4 4.73 -17.17 7.36
CA VAL A 4 5.13 -16.62 6.05
C VAL A 4 4.95 -15.12 6.06
N CYS A 5 6.03 -14.36 5.83
CA CYS A 5 6.01 -12.92 5.68
C CYS A 5 5.90 -12.54 4.21
N ASP A 6 5.06 -11.55 3.90
CA ASP A 6 4.99 -10.95 2.56
C ASP A 6 5.93 -9.74 2.43
N VAL A 7 6.31 -9.12 3.57
CA VAL A 7 7.33 -8.06 3.62
C VAL A 7 8.32 -8.34 4.73
N ALA A 8 9.61 -8.29 4.41
CA ALA A 8 10.72 -8.31 5.36
C ALA A 8 11.72 -7.20 5.01
N VAL A 9 12.07 -6.40 6.00
CA VAL A 9 13.00 -5.28 5.88
C VAL A 9 14.06 -5.43 6.96
N GLU A 10 15.33 -5.32 6.58
CA GLU A 10 16.48 -5.36 7.48
C GLU A 10 17.44 -4.23 7.15
N GLN A 11 17.80 -3.44 8.17
CA GLN A 11 18.77 -2.33 8.08
C GLN A 11 18.50 -1.37 6.90
N LEU A 12 17.23 -1.17 6.56
CA LEU A 12 16.84 -0.32 5.44
C LEU A 12 17.26 1.12 5.68
N ARG A 13 17.94 1.69 4.71
CA ARG A 13 18.26 3.10 4.65
C ARG A 13 17.93 3.65 3.27
N CYS A 14 17.07 4.68 3.22
CA CYS A 14 16.75 5.41 2.00
C CYS A 14 17.32 6.83 2.08
N VAL A 15 17.89 7.30 0.98
CA VAL A 15 18.47 8.64 0.87
C VAL A 15 17.89 9.34 -0.35
N ALA A 16 17.48 10.58 -0.21
CA ALA A 16 17.08 11.45 -1.31
C ALA A 16 17.71 12.84 -1.13
N ALA A 17 18.29 13.38 -2.19
CA ALA A 17 18.99 14.66 -2.17
C ALA A 17 20.01 14.80 -1.00
N GLY A 18 20.77 13.73 -0.74
CA GLY A 18 21.78 13.68 0.32
C GLY A 18 21.24 13.57 1.76
N ARG A 19 19.93 13.50 1.94
CA ARG A 19 19.28 13.37 3.26
C ARG A 19 18.67 12.00 3.45
N VAL A 20 18.78 11.44 4.66
CA VAL A 20 18.10 10.21 5.06
C VAL A 20 16.59 10.49 5.11
N THR A 21 15.83 9.79 4.28
CA THR A 21 14.37 9.90 4.19
C THR A 21 13.64 8.76 4.88
N LEU A 22 14.34 7.66 5.15
CA LEU A 22 13.81 6.52 5.91
C LEU A 22 14.98 5.68 6.45
N GLU A 23 14.88 5.25 7.71
CA GLU A 23 15.82 4.34 8.37
C GLU A 23 15.03 3.34 9.23
N LEU A 24 15.02 2.08 8.82
CA LEU A 24 14.30 1.02 9.51
C LEU A 24 15.25 -0.13 9.83
N PRO A 25 15.59 -0.36 11.11
CA PRO A 25 16.43 -1.47 11.50
C PRO A 25 15.80 -2.83 11.14
N ARG A 26 14.49 -2.96 11.39
CA ARG A 26 13.73 -4.16 11.06
C ARG A 26 12.25 -3.83 10.92
N LEU A 27 11.60 -4.45 9.92
CA LEU A 27 10.15 -4.46 9.79
C LEU A 27 9.72 -5.76 9.12
N THR A 28 8.72 -6.45 9.68
CA THR A 28 8.12 -7.64 9.09
C THR A 28 6.61 -7.50 9.03
N ILE A 29 6.00 -7.86 7.90
CA ILE A 29 4.55 -7.88 7.72
C ILE A 29 4.17 -9.27 7.23
N ARG A 30 3.24 -9.91 7.94
CA ARG A 30 2.79 -11.27 7.66
C ARG A 30 1.87 -11.29 6.45
N ARG A 31 1.78 -12.44 5.83
CA ARG A 31 0.81 -12.66 4.74
C ARG A 31 -0.62 -12.46 5.26
N GLY A 32 -1.41 -11.68 4.51
CA GLY A 32 -2.80 -11.38 4.84
C GLY A 32 -2.99 -10.36 5.97
N GLU A 33 -1.90 -9.82 6.54
CA GLU A 33 -1.96 -8.81 7.60
C GLU A 33 -2.40 -7.46 7.01
N ARG A 34 -3.24 -6.72 7.75
CA ARG A 34 -3.64 -5.36 7.41
C ARG A 34 -2.93 -4.39 8.34
N VAL A 35 -2.05 -3.57 7.77
CA VAL A 35 -1.19 -2.65 8.50
C VAL A 35 -1.44 -1.21 8.05
N ALA A 36 -1.65 -0.31 9.01
CA ALA A 36 -1.66 1.12 8.74
C ALA A 36 -0.32 1.77 9.11
N ILE A 37 0.12 2.70 8.27
CA ILE A 37 1.29 3.54 8.52
C ILE A 37 0.79 4.95 8.80
N VAL A 38 1.15 5.49 9.95
CA VAL A 38 0.77 6.83 10.40
C VAL A 38 2.02 7.66 10.70
N GLY A 39 1.89 8.98 10.72
CA GLY A 39 2.98 9.88 11.09
C GLY A 39 2.93 11.21 10.36
N PRO A 40 3.69 12.22 10.83
CA PRO A 40 3.71 13.55 10.23
C PRO A 40 4.22 13.54 8.78
N ASN A 41 4.00 14.66 8.09
CA ASN A 41 4.55 14.85 6.75
C ASN A 41 6.08 14.79 6.79
N GLY A 42 6.69 14.14 5.80
CA GLY A 42 8.12 13.92 5.76
C GLY A 42 8.66 12.79 6.64
N ALA A 43 7.81 12.06 7.38
CA ALA A 43 8.23 10.94 8.24
C ALA A 43 8.75 9.70 7.48
N GLY A 44 8.64 9.67 6.14
CA GLY A 44 9.13 8.56 5.32
C GLY A 44 8.05 7.58 4.83
N LYS A 45 6.77 7.84 5.10
CA LYS A 45 5.64 6.94 4.74
C LYS A 45 5.61 6.58 3.25
N SER A 46 5.53 7.57 2.37
CA SER A 46 5.53 7.34 0.91
C SER A 46 6.86 6.79 0.40
N THR A 47 7.98 7.10 1.06
CA THR A 47 9.29 6.50 0.76
C THR A 47 9.25 5.00 1.01
N LEU A 48 8.68 4.56 2.13
CA LEU A 48 8.50 3.14 2.43
C LEU A 48 7.66 2.45 1.36
N LEU A 49 6.48 3.00 1.02
CA LEU A 49 5.63 2.42 -0.03
C LEU A 49 6.35 2.33 -1.38
N ARG A 50 7.14 3.34 -1.75
CA ARG A 50 7.94 3.34 -2.99
C ARG A 50 9.04 2.28 -2.97
N CYS A 51 9.68 2.03 -1.82
CA CYS A 51 10.63 0.93 -1.68
C CYS A 51 9.93 -0.42 -1.81
N LEU A 52 8.81 -0.65 -1.12
CA LEU A 52 8.08 -1.90 -1.16
C LEU A 52 7.50 -2.21 -2.55
N SER A 53 7.19 -1.20 -3.35
CA SER A 53 6.72 -1.36 -4.73
C SER A 53 7.85 -1.50 -5.77
N GLY A 54 9.11 -1.41 -5.34
CA GLY A 54 10.27 -1.44 -6.23
C GLY A 54 10.44 -0.19 -7.10
N PHE A 55 9.79 0.94 -6.76
CA PHE A 55 10.00 2.23 -7.44
C PHE A 55 11.17 3.03 -6.87
N ALA A 56 11.58 2.75 -5.65
CA ALA A 56 12.78 3.30 -5.05
C ALA A 56 13.73 2.17 -4.64
N ALA A 57 15.01 2.33 -4.93
CA ALA A 57 16.03 1.44 -4.43
C ALA A 57 16.47 1.89 -3.03
N PRO A 58 16.67 0.96 -2.07
CA PRO A 58 17.33 1.29 -0.82
C PRO A 58 18.78 1.73 -1.09
N ALA A 59 19.28 2.69 -0.31
CA ALA A 59 20.69 3.06 -0.34
C ALA A 59 21.57 2.05 0.44
N ALA A 60 20.97 1.38 1.43
CA ALA A 60 21.58 0.28 2.18
C ALA A 60 20.49 -0.60 2.80
N GLY A 61 20.88 -1.80 3.23
CA GLY A 61 20.01 -2.77 3.84
C GLY A 61 19.30 -3.68 2.83
N ARG A 62 18.45 -4.55 3.33
CA ARG A 62 17.73 -5.57 2.56
C ARG A 62 16.23 -5.33 2.67
N VAL A 63 15.55 -5.41 1.54
CA VAL A 63 14.09 -5.40 1.45
C VAL A 63 13.65 -6.62 0.66
N GLU A 64 12.79 -7.42 1.24
CA GLU A 64 12.17 -8.56 0.57
C GLU A 64 10.66 -8.36 0.54
N VAL A 65 10.05 -8.49 -0.63
CA VAL A 65 8.61 -8.36 -0.85
C VAL A 65 8.11 -9.55 -1.65
N LEU A 66 7.15 -10.27 -1.10
CA LEU A 66 6.56 -11.47 -1.69
C LEU A 66 7.60 -12.54 -2.07
N GLY A 67 8.69 -12.65 -1.29
CA GLY A 67 9.81 -13.54 -1.53
C GLY A 67 10.80 -13.05 -2.58
N GLN A 68 10.71 -11.79 -3.00
CA GLN A 68 11.65 -11.18 -3.96
C GLN A 68 12.49 -10.12 -3.25
N ALA A 69 13.82 -10.26 -3.30
CA ALA A 69 14.75 -9.27 -2.76
C ALA A 69 14.76 -8.00 -3.61
N LEU A 70 14.73 -6.84 -2.95
CA LEU A 70 14.75 -5.51 -3.54
C LEU A 70 16.00 -4.73 -3.13
N ASP A 71 17.17 -5.38 -3.19
CA ASP A 71 18.45 -4.80 -2.80
C ASP A 71 18.95 -3.75 -3.82
N ALA A 72 20.02 -3.04 -3.50
CA ALA A 72 20.61 -1.99 -4.34
C ALA A 72 21.30 -2.50 -5.63
N GLY A 73 21.38 -3.82 -5.85
CA GLY A 73 22.01 -4.44 -7.01
C GLY A 73 21.23 -4.29 -8.33
N ASP A 74 21.84 -4.75 -9.42
CA ASP A 74 21.22 -4.75 -10.75
C ASP A 74 20.05 -5.74 -10.76
N ARG A 75 18.84 -5.20 -10.74
CA ARG A 75 17.60 -5.97 -10.74
C ARG A 75 17.21 -6.28 -12.17
N GLY A 76 17.06 -7.54 -12.46
CA GLY A 76 16.51 -7.96 -13.75
C GLY A 76 15.14 -7.31 -13.99
N ARG A 77 14.94 -6.69 -15.16
CA ARG A 77 13.64 -6.07 -15.54
C ARG A 77 12.46 -7.04 -15.36
N HIS A 78 12.71 -8.34 -15.51
CA HIS A 78 11.73 -9.39 -15.32
C HIS A 78 11.26 -9.56 -13.88
N GLU A 79 12.16 -9.47 -12.91
CA GLU A 79 11.84 -9.62 -11.48
C GLU A 79 11.00 -8.44 -10.99
N LEU A 80 11.40 -7.20 -11.33
CA LEU A 80 10.62 -6.01 -11.02
C LEU A 80 9.23 -6.03 -11.68
N ARG A 81 9.14 -6.56 -12.91
CA ARG A 81 7.84 -6.72 -13.57
C ARG A 81 6.95 -7.72 -12.81
N ARG A 82 7.49 -8.89 -12.42
CA ARG A 82 6.75 -9.90 -11.64
C ARG A 82 6.27 -9.32 -10.31
N LEU A 83 7.13 -8.61 -9.60
CA LEU A 83 6.74 -7.93 -8.37
C LEU A 83 5.58 -6.97 -8.60
N ARG A 84 5.70 -6.05 -9.56
CA ARG A 84 4.68 -5.04 -9.85
C ARG A 84 3.35 -5.62 -10.32
N MET A 85 3.35 -6.81 -10.92
CA MET A 85 2.13 -7.56 -11.22
C MET A 85 1.44 -8.09 -9.96
N ALA A 86 2.22 -8.48 -8.94
CA ALA A 86 1.72 -9.02 -7.68
C ALA A 86 1.41 -7.94 -6.63
N VAL A 87 1.90 -6.70 -6.84
CA VAL A 87 1.67 -5.55 -5.96
C VAL A 87 0.67 -4.60 -6.62
N GLY A 88 -0.49 -4.44 -6.01
CA GLY A 88 -1.48 -3.45 -6.41
C GLY A 88 -1.25 -2.12 -5.69
N GLN A 89 -1.54 -1.01 -6.34
CA GLN A 89 -1.33 0.31 -5.76
C GLN A 89 -2.56 1.21 -5.93
N VAL A 90 -2.92 1.87 -4.83
CA VAL A 90 -3.82 3.03 -4.83
C VAL A 90 -2.99 4.21 -4.33
N LEU A 91 -2.61 5.09 -5.24
CA LEU A 91 -1.74 6.23 -4.93
C LEU A 91 -2.60 7.48 -4.68
N GLN A 92 -2.08 8.41 -3.91
CA GLN A 92 -2.63 9.74 -3.76
C GLN A 92 -2.83 10.38 -5.15
N GLY A 93 -4.02 10.91 -5.43
CA GLY A 93 -4.36 11.46 -6.77
C GLY A 93 -4.87 10.43 -7.77
N VAL A 94 -5.06 9.17 -7.38
CA VAL A 94 -5.76 8.06 -8.09
C VAL A 94 -5.10 7.58 -9.39
N HIS A 95 -4.28 8.38 -10.05
CA HIS A 95 -3.52 8.05 -11.27
C HIS A 95 -4.31 7.24 -12.33
N LEU A 96 -5.54 7.69 -12.62
CA LEU A 96 -6.34 7.18 -13.73
C LEU A 96 -5.99 7.89 -15.03
N VAL A 97 -6.15 7.20 -16.14
CA VAL A 97 -6.03 7.83 -17.46
C VAL A 97 -7.31 8.60 -17.75
N GLN A 98 -7.27 9.93 -17.60
CA GLN A 98 -8.44 10.81 -17.59
C GLN A 98 -9.31 10.71 -18.85
N ARG A 99 -8.69 10.49 -20.02
CA ARG A 99 -9.41 10.39 -21.30
C ARG A 99 -10.07 9.04 -21.55
N LEU A 100 -9.77 8.04 -20.72
CA LEU A 100 -10.38 6.72 -20.80
C LEU A 100 -11.66 6.67 -19.96
N SER A 101 -12.57 5.78 -20.36
CA SER A 101 -13.77 5.44 -19.58
C SER A 101 -13.41 4.67 -18.31
N ALA A 102 -14.38 4.53 -17.41
CA ALA A 102 -14.24 3.76 -16.17
C ALA A 102 -13.80 2.33 -16.47
N ILE A 103 -14.51 1.63 -17.37
CA ILE A 103 -14.20 0.25 -17.71
C ILE A 103 -12.81 0.10 -18.36
N GLU A 104 -12.40 1.01 -19.23
CA GLU A 104 -11.05 0.98 -19.81
C GLU A 104 -9.96 1.14 -18.75
N ASN A 105 -10.17 2.01 -17.75
CA ASN A 105 -9.25 2.15 -16.61
C ASN A 105 -9.21 0.88 -15.75
N VAL A 106 -10.32 0.19 -15.54
CA VAL A 106 -10.35 -1.08 -14.83
C VAL A 106 -9.63 -2.17 -15.61
N LEU A 107 -9.83 -2.25 -16.93
CA LEU A 107 -9.16 -3.21 -17.81
C LEU A 107 -7.63 -3.08 -17.81
N ILE A 108 -7.07 -1.89 -17.51
CA ILE A 108 -5.63 -1.73 -17.30
C ILE A 108 -5.11 -2.69 -16.21
N GLY A 109 -5.91 -3.00 -15.20
CA GLY A 109 -5.56 -3.98 -14.16
C GLY A 109 -5.26 -5.38 -14.70
N ALA A 110 -5.81 -5.76 -15.86
CA ALA A 110 -5.52 -7.04 -16.49
C ALA A 110 -4.16 -7.09 -17.20
N LEU A 111 -3.56 -5.95 -17.57
CA LEU A 111 -2.35 -5.90 -18.42
C LEU A 111 -1.18 -6.69 -17.84
N GLY A 112 -1.06 -6.76 -16.53
CA GLY A 112 -0.02 -7.56 -15.88
C GLY A 112 -0.15 -9.06 -16.14
N ARG A 113 -1.35 -9.57 -16.37
CA ARG A 113 -1.65 -11.00 -16.60
C ARG A 113 -1.53 -11.40 -18.07
N ILE A 114 -1.58 -10.43 -18.98
CA ILE A 114 -1.46 -10.65 -20.41
C ILE A 114 0.02 -10.88 -20.75
N THR A 115 0.40 -12.12 -21.03
CA THR A 115 1.79 -12.53 -21.29
C THR A 115 1.92 -13.17 -22.67
N GLY A 116 3.17 -13.28 -23.17
CA GLY A 116 3.49 -13.99 -24.41
C GLY A 116 2.91 -13.34 -25.67
N ARG A 117 2.47 -14.17 -26.62
CA ARG A 117 1.95 -13.72 -27.96
C ARG A 117 0.70 -12.85 -27.86
N SER A 118 0.03 -12.82 -26.71
CA SER A 118 -1.14 -11.96 -26.45
C SER A 118 -0.80 -10.57 -25.93
N ALA A 119 0.47 -10.26 -25.64
CA ALA A 119 0.89 -8.97 -25.09
C ALA A 119 0.52 -7.77 -26.01
N TRP A 120 0.52 -7.96 -27.34
CA TRP A 120 0.07 -6.94 -28.30
C TRP A 120 -1.40 -6.56 -28.15
N ARG A 121 -2.26 -7.49 -27.64
CA ARG A 121 -3.69 -7.23 -27.40
C ARG A 121 -3.91 -6.12 -26.36
N GLY A 122 -3.07 -6.06 -25.33
CA GLY A 122 -3.11 -4.95 -24.36
C GLY A 122 -2.81 -3.60 -25.01
N TRP A 123 -1.89 -3.57 -25.97
CA TRP A 123 -1.54 -2.38 -26.75
C TRP A 123 -2.67 -1.93 -27.69
N THR A 124 -3.36 -2.88 -28.31
CA THR A 124 -4.46 -2.62 -29.25
C THR A 124 -5.83 -2.50 -28.57
N ARG A 125 -5.89 -2.58 -27.21
CA ARG A 125 -7.13 -2.60 -26.42
C ARG A 125 -8.08 -3.76 -26.78
N LEU A 126 -7.58 -4.82 -27.36
CA LEU A 126 -8.33 -6.02 -27.71
C LEU A 126 -8.38 -6.97 -26.49
N TYR A 127 -9.16 -6.59 -25.49
CA TYR A 127 -9.44 -7.44 -24.34
C TYR A 127 -10.36 -8.58 -24.74
N CYS A 128 -10.19 -9.76 -24.13
CA CYS A 128 -11.11 -10.85 -24.37
C CYS A 128 -12.46 -10.61 -23.65
N ALA A 129 -13.50 -11.29 -24.11
CA ALA A 129 -14.86 -11.17 -23.52
C ALA A 129 -14.85 -11.45 -22.00
N ALA A 130 -14.02 -12.40 -21.55
CA ALA A 130 -13.88 -12.72 -20.13
C ALA A 130 -13.27 -11.56 -19.32
N ASP A 131 -12.27 -10.84 -19.87
CA ASP A 131 -11.69 -9.67 -19.20
C ASP A 131 -12.71 -8.54 -19.11
N VAL A 132 -13.49 -8.31 -20.17
CA VAL A 132 -14.56 -7.30 -20.20
C VAL A 132 -15.64 -7.64 -19.18
N ALA A 133 -16.10 -8.89 -19.12
CA ALA A 133 -17.09 -9.35 -18.14
C ALA A 133 -16.55 -9.17 -16.70
N GLN A 134 -15.29 -9.51 -16.45
CA GLN A 134 -14.66 -9.31 -15.15
C GLN A 134 -14.55 -7.84 -14.79
N ALA A 135 -14.25 -6.95 -15.74
CA ALA A 135 -14.18 -5.50 -15.50
C ALA A 135 -15.57 -4.93 -15.14
N HIS A 136 -16.66 -5.41 -15.80
CA HIS A 136 -18.01 -5.06 -15.41
C HIS A 136 -18.33 -5.53 -13.99
N SER A 137 -18.00 -6.77 -13.63
CA SER A 137 -18.18 -7.27 -12.27
C SER A 137 -17.39 -6.46 -11.23
N ALA A 138 -16.18 -6.01 -11.58
CA ALA A 138 -15.37 -5.17 -10.69
C ALA A 138 -15.99 -3.77 -10.51
N LEU A 139 -16.59 -3.19 -11.55
CA LEU A 139 -17.33 -1.92 -11.46
C LEU A 139 -18.61 -2.07 -10.64
N ASP A 140 -19.33 -3.16 -10.83
CA ASP A 140 -20.52 -3.47 -10.04
C ASP A 140 -20.19 -3.61 -8.55
N ALA A 141 -19.09 -4.31 -8.21
CA ALA A 141 -18.62 -4.49 -6.84
C ALA A 141 -18.28 -3.18 -6.11
N VAL A 142 -18.04 -2.09 -6.83
CA VAL A 142 -17.80 -0.75 -6.28
C VAL A 142 -18.98 0.20 -6.51
N GLY A 143 -20.12 -0.29 -7.01
CA GLY A 143 -21.34 0.50 -7.23
C GLY A 143 -21.23 1.50 -8.39
N LEU A 144 -20.51 1.15 -9.46
CA LEU A 144 -20.32 2.00 -10.64
C LEU A 144 -20.66 1.29 -11.96
N ALA A 145 -21.55 0.30 -11.93
CA ALA A 145 -21.96 -0.46 -13.12
C ALA A 145 -22.55 0.46 -14.21
N ASP A 146 -23.39 1.41 -13.82
CA ASP A 146 -24.04 2.40 -14.69
C ASP A 146 -23.07 3.46 -15.27
N ARG A 147 -21.88 3.58 -14.68
CA ARG A 147 -20.84 4.52 -15.07
C ARG A 147 -19.73 3.91 -15.94
N ALA A 148 -19.86 2.64 -16.34
CA ALA A 148 -18.83 1.87 -17.06
C ALA A 148 -18.24 2.63 -18.25
N HIS A 149 -19.06 3.28 -19.05
CA HIS A 149 -18.66 4.00 -20.26
C HIS A 149 -18.42 5.51 -20.05
N THR A 150 -18.58 6.01 -18.81
CA THR A 150 -18.30 7.41 -18.47
C THR A 150 -16.80 7.65 -18.42
N ARG A 151 -16.32 8.73 -19.07
CA ARG A 151 -14.91 9.15 -18.99
C ARG A 151 -14.57 9.56 -17.56
N THR A 152 -13.36 9.19 -17.11
CA THR A 152 -12.94 9.43 -15.72
C THR A 152 -12.73 10.90 -15.37
N ASP A 153 -12.49 11.77 -16.35
CA ASP A 153 -12.43 13.24 -16.16
C ASP A 153 -13.80 13.87 -15.81
N ARG A 154 -14.90 13.15 -16.07
CA ARG A 154 -16.28 13.59 -15.76
C ARG A 154 -16.81 13.02 -14.45
N LEU A 155 -16.01 12.26 -13.72
CA LEU A 155 -16.40 11.60 -12.49
C LEU A 155 -15.91 12.38 -11.27
N SER A 156 -16.65 12.25 -10.17
CA SER A 156 -16.28 12.83 -8.87
C SER A 156 -14.98 12.20 -8.32
N GLY A 157 -14.40 12.83 -7.29
CA GLY A 157 -13.21 12.31 -6.62
C GLY A 157 -13.43 10.91 -6.03
N GLY A 158 -14.57 10.70 -5.36
CA GLY A 158 -14.95 9.41 -4.79
C GLY A 158 -15.18 8.33 -5.86
N GLU A 159 -15.87 8.66 -6.96
CA GLU A 159 -16.06 7.73 -8.08
C GLU A 159 -14.72 7.32 -8.70
N ARG A 160 -13.79 8.26 -8.88
CA ARG A 160 -12.44 7.95 -9.36
C ARG A 160 -11.69 7.03 -8.40
N GLN A 161 -11.85 7.22 -7.08
CA GLN A 161 -11.25 6.34 -6.08
C GLN A 161 -11.83 4.92 -6.17
N LYS A 162 -13.15 4.78 -6.33
CA LYS A 162 -13.82 3.51 -6.57
C LYS A 162 -13.29 2.78 -7.81
N ILE A 163 -13.03 3.50 -8.91
CA ILE A 163 -12.42 2.92 -10.12
C ILE A 163 -10.99 2.40 -9.84
N ALA A 164 -10.19 3.10 -9.04
CA ALA A 164 -8.87 2.61 -8.66
C ALA A 164 -8.96 1.29 -7.87
N ILE A 165 -9.95 1.15 -7.00
CA ILE A 165 -10.22 -0.10 -6.28
C ILE A 165 -10.74 -1.19 -7.24
N ALA A 166 -11.64 -0.86 -8.16
CA ALA A 166 -12.09 -1.80 -9.19
C ALA A 166 -10.92 -2.32 -10.05
N ARG A 167 -9.93 -1.45 -10.34
CA ARG A 167 -8.69 -1.84 -11.00
C ARG A 167 -7.85 -2.82 -10.17
N LEU A 168 -7.82 -2.67 -8.82
CA LEU A 168 -7.20 -3.66 -7.93
C LEU A 168 -7.91 -5.01 -8.00
N LEU A 169 -9.26 -5.02 -7.96
CA LEU A 169 -10.06 -6.24 -8.09
C LEU A 169 -9.75 -6.95 -9.40
N MET A 170 -9.59 -6.21 -10.49
CA MET A 170 -9.19 -6.75 -11.79
C MET A 170 -7.76 -7.29 -11.79
N GLN A 171 -6.82 -6.62 -11.10
CA GLN A 171 -5.41 -7.01 -11.00
C GLN A 171 -5.22 -8.27 -10.13
N ARG A 172 -6.02 -8.45 -9.05
CA ARG A 172 -5.91 -9.53 -8.04
C ARG A 172 -4.51 -9.60 -7.41
N PRO A 173 -4.02 -8.53 -6.80
CA PRO A 173 -2.69 -8.48 -6.23
C PRO A 173 -2.59 -9.36 -4.97
N ARG A 174 -1.36 -9.77 -4.61
CA ARG A 174 -1.04 -10.43 -3.34
C ARG A 174 -0.72 -9.42 -2.23
N LEU A 175 -0.24 -8.25 -2.59
CA LEU A 175 0.05 -7.12 -1.69
C LEU A 175 -0.61 -5.87 -2.26
N ILE A 176 -1.33 -5.14 -1.42
CA ILE A 176 -1.93 -3.84 -1.76
C ILE A 176 -1.20 -2.75 -0.97
N LEU A 177 -0.72 -1.74 -1.67
CA LEU A 177 -0.13 -0.54 -1.11
C LEU A 177 -1.07 0.64 -1.39
N ALA A 178 -1.64 1.24 -0.35
CA ALA A 178 -2.53 2.37 -0.47
C ALA A 178 -1.92 3.62 0.19
N ASP A 179 -1.67 4.67 -0.61
CA ASP A 179 -1.14 5.95 -0.11
C ASP A 179 -2.28 6.95 -0.02
N GLU A 180 -2.75 7.20 1.20
CA GLU A 180 -3.84 8.14 1.52
C GLU A 180 -5.10 7.93 0.66
N PRO A 181 -5.70 6.72 0.65
CA PRO A 181 -6.79 6.39 -0.27
C PRO A 181 -8.07 7.19 -0.03
N THR A 182 -8.18 7.91 1.08
CA THR A 182 -9.35 8.70 1.47
C THR A 182 -9.10 10.20 1.49
N ALA A 183 -7.94 10.65 0.98
CA ALA A 183 -7.61 12.08 0.94
C ALA A 183 -8.66 12.87 0.16
N SER A 184 -9.07 14.02 0.72
CA SER A 184 -10.05 14.96 0.11
C SER A 184 -11.47 14.40 -0.08
N LEU A 185 -11.84 13.32 0.63
CA LEU A 185 -13.20 12.80 0.66
C LEU A 185 -13.92 13.25 1.94
N ASP A 186 -15.23 13.39 1.84
CA ASP A 186 -16.08 13.56 3.02
C ASP A 186 -16.07 12.28 3.89
N PRO A 187 -16.49 12.38 5.18
CA PRO A 187 -16.40 11.24 6.10
C PRO A 187 -17.18 10.00 5.67
N ALA A 188 -18.33 10.16 4.99
CA ALA A 188 -19.15 9.04 4.54
C ALA A 188 -18.47 8.32 3.36
N ALA A 189 -18.04 9.07 2.34
CA ALA A 189 -17.28 8.55 1.21
C ALA A 189 -15.96 7.91 1.66
N ALA A 190 -15.25 8.52 2.63
CA ALA A 190 -14.01 7.97 3.17
C ALA A 190 -14.23 6.58 3.82
N ARG A 191 -15.30 6.42 4.60
CA ARG A 191 -15.68 5.13 5.19
C ARG A 191 -15.99 4.09 4.11
N GLU A 192 -16.78 4.46 3.10
CA GLU A 192 -17.12 3.56 1.98
C GLU A 192 -15.86 3.09 1.23
N ILE A 193 -14.92 3.99 0.94
CA ILE A 193 -13.64 3.65 0.31
C ILE A 193 -12.82 2.70 1.17
N CYS A 194 -12.78 2.90 2.49
CA CYS A 194 -12.10 1.98 3.41
C CYS A 194 -12.71 0.57 3.35
N GLU A 195 -14.03 0.46 3.40
CA GLU A 195 -14.75 -0.81 3.32
C GLU A 195 -14.50 -1.53 1.98
N LEU A 196 -14.53 -0.78 0.88
CA LEU A 196 -14.18 -1.29 -0.44
C LEU A 196 -12.74 -1.79 -0.51
N LEU A 197 -11.79 -1.04 0.06
CA LEU A 197 -10.38 -1.40 0.10
C LEU A 197 -10.13 -2.67 0.92
N VAL A 198 -10.77 -2.79 2.09
CA VAL A 198 -10.70 -4.00 2.93
C VAL A 198 -11.29 -5.21 2.21
N ARG A 199 -12.41 -5.05 1.52
CA ARG A 199 -12.98 -6.12 0.67
C ARG A 199 -12.04 -6.50 -0.47
N ALA A 200 -11.42 -5.54 -1.14
CA ALA A 200 -10.44 -5.79 -2.20
C ALA A 200 -9.17 -6.48 -1.69
N ALA A 201 -8.83 -6.28 -0.40
CA ALA A 201 -7.71 -6.93 0.27
C ALA A 201 -8.02 -8.33 0.81
N ALA A 202 -9.24 -8.87 0.59
CA ALA A 202 -9.57 -10.21 1.04
C ALA A 202 -8.62 -11.26 0.42
N GLY A 203 -7.79 -11.89 1.26
CA GLY A 203 -6.75 -12.84 0.83
C GLY A 203 -5.42 -12.19 0.38
N ALA A 204 -5.29 -10.88 0.44
CA ALA A 204 -4.05 -10.15 0.17
C ALA A 204 -3.55 -9.44 1.44
N THR A 205 -2.27 -9.10 1.48
CA THR A 205 -1.70 -8.23 2.50
C THR A 205 -2.02 -6.77 2.15
N LEU A 206 -2.44 -5.96 3.13
CA LEU A 206 -2.74 -4.54 2.94
C LEU A 206 -1.78 -3.68 3.77
N ILE A 207 -1.11 -2.74 3.12
CA ILE A 207 -0.35 -1.68 3.78
C ILE A 207 -0.93 -0.35 3.32
N THR A 208 -1.47 0.42 4.25
CA THR A 208 -2.12 1.70 3.93
C THR A 208 -1.53 2.85 4.74
N VAL A 209 -1.28 3.98 4.09
CA VAL A 209 -0.98 5.24 4.79
C VAL A 209 -2.29 5.92 5.14
N VAL A 210 -2.46 6.28 6.40
CA VAL A 210 -3.69 6.85 6.94
C VAL A 210 -3.39 8.18 7.62
N HIS A 211 -4.14 9.22 7.26
CA HIS A 211 -4.07 10.54 7.92
C HIS A 211 -5.18 10.72 8.97
N ASN A 212 -6.34 10.15 8.74
CA ASN A 212 -7.46 10.24 9.68
C ASN A 212 -7.48 9.04 10.63
N PRO A 213 -7.11 9.21 11.91
CA PRO A 213 -7.03 8.10 12.86
C PRO A 213 -8.37 7.39 13.12
N SER A 214 -9.50 8.05 12.92
CA SER A 214 -10.82 7.45 13.12
C SER A 214 -11.12 6.28 12.17
N LEU A 215 -10.36 6.17 11.07
CA LEU A 215 -10.49 5.10 10.08
C LEU A 215 -9.61 3.87 10.40
N LEU A 216 -8.68 3.97 11.37
CA LEU A 216 -7.74 2.89 11.70
C LEU A 216 -8.45 1.58 12.08
N PRO A 217 -9.48 1.58 12.98
CA PRO A 217 -10.14 0.33 13.37
C PRO A 217 -10.84 -0.41 12.21
N LEU A 218 -11.22 0.33 11.17
CA LEU A 218 -11.83 -0.24 9.97
C LEU A 218 -10.80 -0.87 9.03
N LEU A 219 -9.62 -0.23 8.91
CA LEU A 219 -8.62 -0.55 7.89
C LEU A 219 -7.62 -1.61 8.30
N CYS A 220 -7.23 -1.67 9.58
CA CYS A 220 -6.06 -2.43 10.00
C CYS A 220 -6.22 -3.09 11.35
N GLU A 221 -5.34 -4.05 11.62
CA GLU A 221 -5.16 -4.73 12.90
C GLU A 221 -3.90 -4.22 13.64
N ARG A 222 -2.95 -3.65 12.88
CA ARG A 222 -1.66 -3.17 13.39
C ARG A 222 -1.34 -1.80 12.81
N VAL A 223 -0.78 -0.95 13.65
CA VAL A 223 -0.42 0.43 13.31
C VAL A 223 1.07 0.64 13.54
N ILE A 224 1.76 1.16 12.54
CA ILE A 224 3.17 1.55 12.59
C ILE A 224 3.24 3.07 12.52
N GLY A 225 3.68 3.68 13.59
CA GLY A 225 3.94 5.10 13.66
C GLY A 225 5.35 5.42 13.17
N LEU A 226 5.47 6.27 12.15
CA LEU A 226 6.75 6.78 11.66
C LEU A 226 6.97 8.23 12.10
N ARG A 227 8.18 8.53 12.62
CA ARG A 227 8.60 9.88 12.97
C ARG A 227 10.10 10.05 12.73
N ASN A 228 10.52 11.16 12.17
CA ASN A 228 11.92 11.46 11.88
C ASN A 228 12.63 10.32 11.11
N ALA A 229 11.97 9.80 10.07
CA ALA A 229 12.45 8.71 9.22
C ALA A 229 12.65 7.36 9.94
N ARG A 230 12.10 7.16 11.13
CA ARG A 230 12.22 5.93 11.94
C ARG A 230 10.88 5.44 12.43
N VAL A 231 10.80 4.15 12.81
CA VAL A 231 9.66 3.61 13.55
C VAL A 231 9.66 4.22 14.96
N TRP A 232 8.58 4.88 15.30
CA TRP A 232 8.37 5.45 16.62
C TRP A 232 7.58 4.48 17.52
N PHE A 233 6.56 3.81 16.95
CA PHE A 233 5.88 2.69 17.58
C PHE A 233 5.40 1.67 16.53
N ASP A 234 5.13 0.46 16.99
CA ASP A 234 4.57 -0.65 16.23
C ASP A 234 3.65 -1.44 17.19
N ARG A 235 2.32 -1.28 17.04
CA ARG A 235 1.32 -1.77 18.01
C ARG A 235 0.08 -2.31 17.32
N SER A 236 -0.67 -3.15 18.05
CA SER A 236 -2.06 -3.46 17.68
C SER A 236 -2.89 -2.18 17.60
N VAL A 237 -3.86 -2.12 16.68
CA VAL A 237 -4.77 -0.97 16.57
C VAL A 237 -5.53 -0.72 17.87
N ALA A 238 -5.82 -1.78 18.65
CA ALA A 238 -6.49 -1.69 19.95
C ALA A 238 -5.66 -0.97 21.02
N ASP A 239 -4.33 -0.97 20.88
CA ASP A 239 -3.37 -0.37 21.81
C ASP A 239 -2.94 1.05 21.41
N VAL A 240 -3.54 1.60 20.35
CA VAL A 240 -3.25 2.95 19.87
C VAL A 240 -4.33 3.91 20.35
N ASP A 241 -4.02 4.67 21.38
CA ASP A 241 -4.89 5.70 21.94
C ASP A 241 -4.64 7.10 21.34
N ALA A 242 -5.52 8.03 21.67
CA ALA A 242 -5.42 9.42 21.23
C ALA A 242 -4.12 10.08 21.71
N GLN A 243 -3.62 9.74 22.91
CA GLN A 243 -2.38 10.30 23.46
C GLN A 243 -1.15 9.83 22.66
N THR A 244 -1.10 8.55 22.29
CA THR A 244 -0.06 8.00 21.41
C THR A 244 -0.02 8.73 20.07
N LEU A 245 -1.19 8.96 19.46
CA LEU A 245 -1.26 9.67 18.18
C LEU A 245 -0.87 11.13 18.31
N GLU A 246 -1.37 11.83 19.35
CA GLU A 246 -0.99 13.22 19.62
C GLU A 246 0.53 13.36 19.80
N ALA A 247 1.14 12.46 20.58
CA ALA A 247 2.59 12.45 20.80
C ALA A 247 3.38 12.19 19.50
N LEU A 248 2.86 11.33 18.59
CA LEU A 248 3.46 11.09 17.27
C LEU A 248 3.50 12.36 16.41
N TYR A 249 2.43 13.15 16.42
CA TYR A 249 2.28 14.35 15.58
C TYR A 249 2.82 15.64 16.23
N ARG A 250 3.21 15.62 17.51
CA ARG A 250 3.76 16.78 18.20
C ARG A 250 5.05 17.25 17.53
N PRO A 251 5.26 18.55 17.28
CA PRO A 251 6.50 19.08 16.68
C PRO A 251 7.76 18.68 17.48
N ALA A 252 8.86 18.46 16.79
CA ALA A 252 10.15 18.21 17.43
C ALA A 252 10.63 19.52 18.12
N GLY A 253 10.65 19.56 19.44
CA GLY A 253 11.04 20.73 20.23
C GLY A 253 10.17 20.98 21.46
N GLU A 254 8.95 20.47 21.51
CA GLU A 254 8.15 20.48 22.73
C GLU A 254 8.46 19.22 23.56
N THR A 255 9.19 19.41 24.65
CA THR A 255 9.46 18.36 25.64
C THR A 255 8.15 17.94 26.29
N ALA A 256 7.85 16.64 26.25
CA ALA A 256 6.74 16.10 27.03
C ALA A 256 6.96 16.39 28.51
N PRO A 257 5.91 16.75 29.27
CA PRO A 257 6.03 16.96 30.72
C PRO A 257 6.31 15.69 31.53
N TRP A 258 6.44 14.55 30.87
CA TRP A 258 6.69 13.26 31.53
C TRP A 258 7.76 12.48 30.74
N GLY A 259 8.85 12.16 31.46
CA GLY A 259 9.79 11.14 31.01
C GLY A 259 9.13 9.76 31.01
N ALA A 260 8.60 9.31 29.86
CA ALA A 260 8.27 7.92 29.68
C ALA A 260 9.45 7.22 29.01
N PRO A 261 10.01 6.15 29.63
CA PRO A 261 11.06 5.37 28.98
C PRO A 261 10.50 4.69 27.73
N ALA A 262 11.25 4.78 26.63
CA ALA A 262 10.99 3.96 25.45
C ALA A 262 11.03 2.48 25.88
N SER A 263 9.87 1.82 25.89
CA SER A 263 9.82 0.38 26.12
C SER A 263 10.58 -0.33 25.00
N PRO A 264 11.50 -1.25 25.33
CA PRO A 264 12.22 -1.99 24.32
C PRO A 264 11.25 -2.84 23.50
N VAL A 265 11.39 -2.75 22.20
CA VAL A 265 10.73 -3.63 21.23
C VAL A 265 10.96 -5.07 21.69
N THR A 266 9.90 -5.79 22.04
CA THR A 266 9.98 -7.21 22.41
C THR A 266 10.45 -7.99 21.16
N LEU A 267 11.73 -8.34 21.16
CA LEU A 267 12.36 -9.24 20.21
C LEU A 267 11.73 -10.62 20.36
N CYS A 268 10.85 -11.00 19.45
CA CYS A 268 10.49 -12.40 19.27
C CYS A 268 11.72 -13.12 18.70
N ALA A 269 12.47 -13.81 19.57
CA ALA A 269 13.66 -14.56 19.21
C ALA A 269 13.27 -15.73 18.30
N ILE A 270 13.78 -15.72 17.09
CA ILE A 270 13.83 -16.92 16.25
C ILE A 270 15.17 -17.60 16.56
N GLN A 271 15.11 -18.69 17.32
CA GLN A 271 16.24 -19.61 17.47
C GLN A 271 16.46 -20.30 16.13
N HIS A 272 17.64 -20.06 15.53
CA HIS A 272 18.18 -20.93 14.51
C HIS A 272 18.76 -22.16 15.22
N GLU A 273 18.10 -23.29 15.15
CA GLU A 273 18.76 -24.58 15.32
C GLU A 273 19.44 -24.93 14.01
N VAL A 274 20.76 -24.94 14.07
CA VAL A 274 21.64 -25.58 13.09
C VAL A 274 21.81 -27.03 13.53
N SER A 275 21.40 -27.96 12.72
CA SER A 275 21.87 -29.33 12.68
C SER A 275 21.76 -29.85 11.25
#